data_f42e20c95f86cc2ff7f359557bc35a05
#
_entry.id   f42e20c95f86cc2ff7f359557bc35a05
#
_cell.length_a   1.000
_cell.length_b   1.000
_cell.length_c   1.000
_cell.angle_alpha   90.00
_cell.angle_beta   90.00
_cell.angle_gamma   90.00
#
_symmetry.space_group_name_H-M   'P 1'
#
loop_
_entity.id
_entity.type
_entity.pdbx_description
1 polymer ?
#
loop_
_entity_poly.entity_id
_entity_poly.type
_entity_poly.pdbx_seq_one_letter_code
_entity_poly.pdbx_strand_id
1 'polypeptide(L)'
;MEVIVINNQKEFELNENKIKKISDYLFKKLENEESSELNVVFIGSDEIKDINNKYRSIDKKTDVLSFSYMDDKKIFGFIDDAESFKDEFGFFTVGEILICPSAAQENIKIYNKGWDLEKELVFLIIHGLLHIYGYDHEEEDKKKEMEQKQEEMLREAEEEFKI
;
A
#
# COMPACT_ATOMS: atom_id res chain seq x y z
N MET A 1 -2.03 10.75 -13.32
CA MET A 1 -1.42 9.79 -12.37
C MET A 1 -1.33 10.42 -11.00
N GLU A 2 -2.07 9.89 -10.07
CA GLU A 2 -2.20 10.48 -8.74
C GLU A 2 -2.45 9.44 -7.67
N VAL A 3 -1.84 9.65 -6.49
CA VAL A 3 -2.18 8.89 -5.29
C VAL A 3 -3.13 9.73 -4.45
N ILE A 4 -4.24 9.13 -4.04
CA ILE A 4 -5.20 9.74 -3.14
C ILE A 4 -4.96 9.16 -1.75
N VAL A 5 -4.61 10.01 -0.80
CA VAL A 5 -4.37 9.61 0.59
C VAL A 5 -5.59 9.95 1.43
N ILE A 6 -6.13 8.94 2.10
CA ILE A 6 -7.29 9.08 2.97
C ILE A 6 -6.89 8.61 4.37
N ASN A 7 -7.05 9.49 5.37
CA ASN A 7 -6.73 9.16 6.75
C ASN A 7 -8.01 9.01 7.58
N ASN A 8 -8.43 7.77 7.79
CA ASN A 8 -9.63 7.41 8.54
C ASN A 8 -9.32 6.86 9.94
N GLN A 9 -8.19 7.28 10.52
CA GLN A 9 -7.83 6.93 11.89
C GLN A 9 -7.44 8.20 12.65
N LYS A 10 -7.50 8.19 13.96
CA LYS A 10 -7.20 9.33 14.82
C LYS A 10 -6.14 9.03 15.88
N GLU A 11 -5.67 7.79 15.94
CA GLU A 11 -4.72 7.37 16.95
C GLU A 11 -3.32 7.95 16.76
N PHE A 12 -2.90 8.09 15.49
CA PHE A 12 -1.59 8.62 15.13
C PHE A 12 -1.73 9.85 14.26
N GLU A 13 -0.91 10.85 14.55
CA GLU A 13 -0.78 12.03 13.71
C GLU A 13 0.13 11.70 12.51
N LEU A 14 -0.37 11.89 11.30
CA LEU A 14 0.35 11.57 10.07
C LEU A 14 0.55 12.82 9.23
N ASN A 15 1.74 12.97 8.65
CA ASN A 15 1.98 14.03 7.69
C ASN A 15 1.46 13.60 6.31
N GLU A 16 0.16 13.78 6.08
CA GLU A 16 -0.53 13.32 4.88
C GLU A 16 0.05 13.92 3.59
N ASN A 17 0.45 15.20 3.64
CA ASN A 17 1.04 15.85 2.46
C ASN A 17 2.38 15.22 2.07
N LYS A 18 3.21 14.94 3.03
CA LYS A 18 4.50 14.28 2.79
C LYS A 18 4.30 12.85 2.29
N ILE A 19 3.39 12.10 2.92
CA ILE A 19 3.04 10.74 2.51
C ILE A 19 2.52 10.74 1.07
N LYS A 20 1.68 11.70 0.72
CA LYS A 20 1.18 11.83 -0.67
C LYS A 20 2.32 12.06 -1.66
N LYS A 21 3.22 12.97 -1.37
CA LYS A 21 4.37 13.27 -2.26
C LYS A 21 5.27 12.04 -2.46
N ILE A 22 5.55 11.34 -1.38
CA ILE A 22 6.35 10.11 -1.44
C ILE A 22 5.62 9.04 -2.24
N SER A 23 4.32 8.87 -1.99
CA SER A 23 3.49 7.89 -2.69
C SER A 23 3.38 8.18 -4.18
N ASP A 24 3.19 9.44 -4.57
CA ASP A 24 3.17 9.86 -5.97
C ASP A 24 4.50 9.51 -6.66
N TYR A 25 5.61 9.80 -6.00
CA TYR A 25 6.95 9.49 -6.51
C TYR A 25 7.13 7.99 -6.73
N LEU A 26 6.74 7.18 -5.76
CA LEU A 26 6.85 5.72 -5.84
C LEU A 26 5.91 5.13 -6.90
N PHE A 27 4.70 5.64 -6.98
CA PHE A 27 3.71 5.19 -7.93
C PHE A 27 4.19 5.41 -9.38
N LYS A 28 4.78 6.55 -9.66
CA LYS A 28 5.33 6.89 -10.98
C LYS A 28 6.46 5.97 -11.43
N LYS A 29 7.11 5.28 -10.53
CA LYS A 29 8.14 4.31 -10.89
C LYS A 29 7.58 3.02 -11.48
N LEU A 30 6.32 2.71 -11.18
CA LEU A 30 5.67 1.48 -11.60
C LEU A 30 4.55 1.70 -12.61
N GLU A 31 3.96 2.90 -12.64
CA GLU A 31 2.81 3.22 -13.47
C GLU A 31 3.18 4.19 -14.57
N ASN A 32 2.67 3.95 -15.76
CA ASN A 32 2.92 4.80 -16.93
C ASN A 32 1.68 5.53 -17.46
N GLU A 33 0.49 5.08 -17.05
CA GLU A 33 -0.76 5.69 -17.52
C GLU A 33 -1.12 6.92 -16.71
N GLU A 34 -1.21 8.08 -17.37
CA GLU A 34 -1.50 9.36 -16.71
C GLU A 34 -2.88 9.43 -16.07
N SER A 35 -3.84 8.65 -16.57
CA SER A 35 -5.19 8.60 -16.00
C SER A 35 -5.33 7.65 -14.82
N SER A 36 -4.25 7.03 -14.37
CA SER A 36 -4.28 6.07 -13.25
C SER A 36 -4.31 6.76 -11.90
N GLU A 37 -5.07 6.18 -10.99
CA GLU A 37 -5.13 6.57 -9.58
C GLU A 37 -4.85 5.39 -8.67
N LEU A 38 -4.28 5.68 -7.52
CA LEU A 38 -4.06 4.71 -6.45
C LEU A 38 -4.62 5.29 -5.16
N ASN A 39 -5.35 4.50 -4.39
CA ASN A 39 -5.82 4.90 -3.08
C ASN A 39 -4.93 4.31 -1.99
N VAL A 40 -4.47 5.16 -1.08
CA VAL A 40 -3.76 4.77 0.15
C VAL A 40 -4.62 5.22 1.32
N VAL A 41 -5.13 4.27 2.09
CA VAL A 41 -6.11 4.53 3.15
C VAL A 41 -5.54 4.06 4.50
N PHE A 42 -5.48 4.97 5.45
CA PHE A 42 -5.06 4.65 6.82
C PHE A 42 -6.30 4.41 7.67
N ILE A 43 -6.36 3.26 8.32
CA ILE A 43 -7.51 2.81 9.11
C ILE A 43 -7.08 2.25 10.46
N GLY A 44 -8.03 2.13 11.38
CA GLY A 44 -7.78 1.59 12.71
C GLY A 44 -7.73 0.06 12.76
N SER A 45 -7.32 -0.47 13.92
CA SER A 45 -7.13 -1.91 14.13
C SER A 45 -8.40 -2.73 13.93
N ASP A 46 -9.53 -2.27 14.47
CA ASP A 46 -10.79 -3.01 14.38
C ASP A 46 -11.28 -3.08 12.93
N GLU A 47 -11.18 -1.97 12.22
CA GLU A 47 -11.61 -1.89 10.82
C GLU A 47 -10.77 -2.79 9.93
N ILE A 48 -9.44 -2.77 10.06
CA ILE A 48 -8.58 -3.62 9.23
C ILE A 48 -8.74 -5.11 9.58
N LYS A 49 -8.98 -5.41 10.84
CA LYS A 49 -9.29 -6.79 11.28
C LYS A 49 -10.57 -7.30 10.60
N ASP A 50 -11.62 -6.50 10.58
CA ASP A 50 -12.89 -6.86 9.94
C ASP A 50 -12.71 -7.08 8.44
N ILE A 51 -11.98 -6.20 7.77
CA ILE A 51 -11.68 -6.32 6.34
C ILE A 51 -10.84 -7.56 6.06
N ASN A 52 -9.82 -7.82 6.86
CA ASN A 52 -8.97 -9.00 6.73
C ASN A 52 -9.77 -10.28 6.90
N ASN A 53 -10.69 -10.32 7.87
CA ASN A 53 -11.58 -11.46 8.08
C ASN A 53 -12.54 -11.64 6.90
N LYS A 54 -13.11 -10.57 6.41
CA LYS A 54 -14.07 -10.60 5.31
C LYS A 54 -13.47 -11.08 4.00
N TYR A 55 -12.27 -10.62 3.66
CA TYR A 55 -11.66 -10.88 2.35
C TYR A 55 -10.63 -11.99 2.33
N ARG A 56 -9.98 -12.26 3.45
CA ARG A 56 -8.94 -13.30 3.55
C ARG A 56 -9.29 -14.42 4.52
N SER A 57 -10.44 -14.32 5.19
CA SER A 57 -10.88 -15.25 6.23
C SER A 57 -9.89 -15.37 7.40
N ILE A 58 -9.18 -14.28 7.68
CA ILE A 58 -8.22 -14.18 8.79
C ILE A 58 -8.76 -13.17 9.78
N ASP A 59 -9.20 -13.64 10.95
CA ASP A 59 -9.78 -12.82 12.00
C ASP A 59 -8.69 -12.22 12.89
N LYS A 60 -7.81 -11.43 12.29
CA LYS A 60 -6.71 -10.75 12.97
C LYS A 60 -6.44 -9.40 12.32
N LYS A 61 -5.95 -8.45 13.14
CA LYS A 61 -5.44 -7.22 12.58
C LYS A 61 -4.16 -7.51 11.79
N THR A 62 -3.90 -6.70 10.78
CA THR A 62 -2.67 -6.74 10.00
C THR A 62 -2.21 -5.31 9.77
N ASP A 63 -0.97 -5.13 9.34
CA ASP A 63 -0.42 -3.80 9.05
C ASP A 63 -0.83 -3.27 7.68
N VAL A 64 -0.93 -4.13 6.68
CA VAL A 64 -1.23 -3.73 5.31
C VAL A 64 -2.08 -4.77 4.58
N LEU A 65 -3.03 -4.28 3.79
CA LEU A 65 -3.80 -5.07 2.82
C LEU A 65 -3.75 -4.32 1.49
N SER A 66 -3.49 -5.03 0.40
CA SER A 66 -3.48 -4.44 -0.93
C SER A 66 -4.47 -5.16 -1.85
N PHE A 67 -5.16 -4.36 -2.67
CA PHE A 67 -6.15 -4.84 -3.62
C PHE A 67 -5.79 -4.32 -5.01
N SER A 68 -5.58 -5.23 -5.96
CA SER A 68 -5.31 -4.86 -7.35
C SER A 68 -6.59 -4.93 -8.17
N TYR A 69 -6.85 -3.90 -8.96
CA TYR A 69 -8.01 -3.84 -9.85
C TYR A 69 -7.63 -3.98 -11.33
N MET A 70 -6.34 -4.23 -11.59
CA MET A 70 -5.82 -4.30 -12.96
C MET A 70 -5.94 -5.68 -13.60
N ASP A 71 -6.02 -6.71 -12.80
CA ASP A 71 -6.05 -8.10 -13.27
C ASP A 71 -7.05 -8.89 -12.42
N ASP A 72 -8.12 -9.37 -13.05
CA ASP A 72 -9.18 -10.13 -12.38
C ASP A 72 -8.66 -11.33 -11.61
N LYS A 73 -7.57 -11.94 -12.06
CA LYS A 73 -6.98 -13.11 -11.41
C LYS A 73 -6.19 -12.78 -10.15
N LYS A 74 -5.84 -11.52 -9.96
CA LYS A 74 -5.04 -11.03 -8.83
C LYS A 74 -5.83 -10.12 -7.91
N ILE A 75 -7.09 -9.93 -8.17
CA ILE A 75 -7.95 -9.12 -7.31
C ILE A 75 -8.24 -9.93 -6.05
N PHE A 76 -7.66 -9.48 -4.93
CA PHE A 76 -7.98 -9.99 -3.61
C PHE A 76 -9.15 -9.18 -3.05
N GLY A 77 -10.24 -9.11 -3.79
CA GLY A 77 -11.38 -8.31 -3.38
C GLY A 77 -12.61 -8.61 -4.23
N PHE A 78 -13.69 -7.90 -3.97
CA PHE A 78 -15.01 -8.17 -4.47
C PHE A 78 -15.31 -7.61 -5.83
N ILE A 79 -14.32 -7.19 -6.56
CA ILE A 79 -14.60 -6.37 -7.69
C ILE A 79 -14.52 -7.19 -8.94
N ASP A 80 -15.68 -7.65 -9.36
CA ASP A 80 -15.84 -8.45 -10.55
C ASP A 80 -15.63 -7.66 -11.85
N ASP A 81 -15.55 -6.33 -11.76
CA ASP A 81 -15.49 -5.47 -12.95
C ASP A 81 -14.63 -4.23 -12.70
N ALA A 82 -13.41 -4.25 -13.25
CA ALA A 82 -12.47 -3.13 -13.16
C ALA A 82 -13.01 -1.84 -13.83
N GLU A 83 -13.93 -1.95 -14.78
CA GLU A 83 -14.53 -0.77 -15.40
C GLU A 83 -15.43 0.01 -14.46
N SER A 84 -15.95 -0.64 -13.42
CA SER A 84 -16.77 0.02 -12.42
C SER A 84 -16.01 1.03 -11.56
N PHE A 85 -14.67 1.03 -11.66
CA PHE A 85 -13.79 1.95 -10.94
C PHE A 85 -13.33 3.15 -11.73
N LYS A 86 -13.70 3.25 -13.00
CA LYS A 86 -13.48 4.49 -13.73
C LYS A 86 -14.45 5.53 -13.18
N ASP A 87 -13.88 6.64 -12.72
CA ASP A 87 -14.72 7.75 -12.31
C ASP A 87 -15.33 8.46 -13.51
N GLU A 88 -16.21 9.43 -13.25
CA GLU A 88 -16.89 10.21 -14.30
C GLU A 88 -15.93 11.03 -15.18
N PHE A 89 -14.67 11.22 -14.77
CA PHE A 89 -13.64 11.94 -15.51
C PHE A 89 -12.72 11.00 -16.31
N GLY A 90 -12.98 9.68 -16.27
CA GLY A 90 -12.19 8.69 -16.98
C GLY A 90 -10.93 8.23 -16.27
N PHE A 91 -10.75 8.55 -14.99
CA PHE A 91 -9.65 8.02 -14.18
C PHE A 91 -9.93 6.59 -13.76
N PHE A 92 -8.89 5.78 -13.80
CA PHE A 92 -8.95 4.37 -13.43
C PHE A 92 -8.16 4.12 -12.15
N THR A 93 -8.82 3.58 -11.13
CA THR A 93 -8.16 3.19 -9.89
C THR A 93 -7.49 1.84 -10.08
N VAL A 94 -6.17 1.83 -10.07
CA VAL A 94 -5.37 0.61 -10.27
C VAL A 94 -5.38 -0.32 -9.05
N GLY A 95 -5.63 0.23 -7.89
CA GLY A 95 -5.67 -0.55 -6.66
C GLY A 95 -5.86 0.31 -5.43
N GLU A 96 -5.86 -0.36 -4.30
CA GLU A 96 -6.06 0.26 -3.00
C GLU A 96 -5.12 -0.40 -1.98
N ILE A 97 -4.47 0.42 -1.18
CA ILE A 97 -3.59 -0.03 -0.11
C ILE A 97 -4.18 0.45 1.22
N LEU A 98 -4.58 -0.49 2.06
CA LEU A 98 -5.09 -0.20 3.40
C LEU A 98 -3.97 -0.43 4.40
N ILE A 99 -3.69 0.57 5.23
CA ILE A 99 -2.61 0.51 6.22
C ILE A 99 -3.17 0.83 7.60
N CYS A 100 -2.77 0.02 8.59
CA CYS A 100 -3.09 0.25 9.97
C CYS A 100 -1.86 0.76 10.72
N PRO A 101 -1.78 2.06 11.05
CA PRO A 101 -0.61 2.61 11.75
C PRO A 101 -0.35 1.96 13.10
N SER A 102 -1.40 1.56 13.82
CA SER A 102 -1.27 0.86 15.10
C SER A 102 -0.51 -0.46 14.96
N ALA A 103 -0.88 -1.28 13.99
CA ALA A 103 -0.17 -2.54 13.72
C ALA A 103 1.25 -2.28 13.19
N ALA A 104 1.43 -1.26 12.36
CA ALA A 104 2.75 -0.86 11.88
C ALA A 104 3.69 -0.48 13.04
N GLN A 105 3.20 0.28 14.00
CA GLN A 105 3.96 0.69 15.18
C GLN A 105 4.40 -0.52 16.02
N GLU A 106 3.53 -1.52 16.17
CA GLU A 106 3.87 -2.76 16.85
C GLU A 106 4.96 -3.54 16.10
N ASN A 107 4.85 -3.61 14.78
CA ASN A 107 5.80 -4.34 13.95
C ASN A 107 7.21 -3.73 13.94
N ILE A 108 7.33 -2.43 14.08
CA ILE A 108 8.62 -1.75 14.22
C ILE A 108 9.44 -2.36 15.36
N LYS A 109 8.79 -2.60 16.50
CA LYS A 109 9.45 -3.14 17.69
C LYS A 109 9.97 -4.56 17.50
N ILE A 110 9.34 -5.31 16.60
CA ILE A 110 9.66 -6.73 16.36
C ILE A 110 10.64 -6.89 15.20
N TYR A 111 10.37 -6.26 14.07
CA TYR A 111 11.06 -6.52 12.80
C TYR A 111 12.00 -5.41 12.35
N ASN A 112 11.71 -4.15 12.70
CA ASN A 112 12.42 -2.99 12.17
C ASN A 112 12.84 -2.03 13.29
N LYS A 113 13.49 -2.57 14.31
CA LYS A 113 13.96 -1.78 15.45
C LYS A 113 14.80 -0.58 15.00
N GLY A 114 14.47 0.58 15.53
CA GLY A 114 15.15 1.83 15.20
C GLY A 114 14.49 2.64 14.09
N TRP A 115 13.52 2.07 13.37
CA TRP A 115 12.75 2.84 12.38
C TRP A 115 11.71 3.71 13.09
N ASP A 116 11.43 4.87 12.51
CA ASP A 116 10.27 5.64 12.93
C ASP A 116 9.01 5.18 12.18
N LEU A 117 7.86 5.66 12.60
CA LEU A 117 6.58 5.26 12.00
C LEU A 117 6.50 5.68 10.53
N GLU A 118 6.98 6.86 10.17
CA GLU A 118 6.94 7.36 8.79
C GLU A 118 7.67 6.41 7.84
N LYS A 119 8.87 5.97 8.21
CA LYS A 119 9.65 5.03 7.40
C LYS A 119 8.91 3.69 7.25
N GLU A 120 8.34 3.17 8.33
CA GLU A 120 7.56 1.94 8.28
C GLU A 120 6.35 2.07 7.35
N LEU A 121 5.62 3.19 7.43
CA LEU A 121 4.47 3.42 6.56
C LEU A 121 4.88 3.49 5.09
N VAL A 122 5.99 4.16 4.79
CA VAL A 122 6.52 4.21 3.42
C VAL A 122 6.89 2.80 2.93
N PHE A 123 7.52 2.00 3.78
CA PHE A 123 7.85 0.61 3.46
C PHE A 123 6.59 -0.20 3.14
N LEU A 124 5.53 -0.04 3.92
CA LEU A 124 4.26 -0.74 3.69
C LEU A 124 3.56 -0.28 2.40
N ILE A 125 3.67 1.01 2.06
CA ILE A 125 3.16 1.52 0.78
C ILE A 125 3.91 0.87 -0.38
N ILE A 126 5.24 0.78 -0.30
CA ILE A 126 6.06 0.10 -1.31
C ILE A 126 5.64 -1.36 -1.45
N HIS A 127 5.50 -2.05 -0.33
CA HIS A 127 5.08 -3.45 -0.30
C HIS A 127 3.72 -3.66 -0.99
N GLY A 128 2.74 -2.84 -0.63
CA GLY A 128 1.41 -2.87 -1.24
C GLY A 128 1.43 -2.56 -2.74
N LEU A 129 2.20 -1.54 -3.14
CA LEU A 129 2.39 -1.19 -4.56
C LEU A 129 2.96 -2.36 -5.35
N LEU A 130 4.00 -3.01 -4.85
CA LEU A 130 4.63 -4.13 -5.53
C LEU A 130 3.65 -5.29 -5.71
N HIS A 131 2.84 -5.60 -4.70
CA HIS A 131 1.79 -6.60 -4.84
C HIS A 131 0.76 -6.24 -5.92
N ILE A 132 0.35 -4.98 -5.97
CA ILE A 132 -0.59 -4.50 -7.00
C ILE A 132 -0.01 -4.73 -8.40
N TYR A 133 1.30 -4.56 -8.58
CA TYR A 133 1.97 -4.75 -9.87
C TYR A 133 2.50 -6.16 -10.09
N GLY A 134 2.05 -7.13 -9.28
CA GLY A 134 2.29 -8.54 -9.53
C GLY A 134 3.50 -9.18 -8.87
N TYR A 135 4.24 -8.43 -8.08
CA TYR A 135 5.31 -9.01 -7.26
C TYR A 135 4.69 -9.86 -6.15
N ASP A 136 5.27 -10.98 -5.85
CA ASP A 136 4.83 -11.83 -4.74
C ASP A 136 6.02 -12.47 -4.02
N HIS A 137 5.75 -13.18 -2.92
CA HIS A 137 6.77 -13.80 -2.08
C HIS A 137 6.47 -15.27 -1.80
N GLU A 138 5.65 -15.91 -2.65
CA GLU A 138 5.26 -17.31 -2.48
C GLU A 138 6.38 -18.28 -2.87
N GLU A 139 7.14 -17.96 -3.92
CA GLU A 139 8.29 -18.72 -4.36
C GLU A 139 9.59 -18.02 -3.98
N GLU A 140 10.65 -18.77 -3.69
CA GLU A 140 11.92 -18.21 -3.21
C GLU A 140 12.52 -17.20 -4.17
N ASP A 141 12.53 -17.48 -5.47
CA ASP A 141 13.06 -16.56 -6.48
C ASP A 141 12.26 -15.26 -6.58
N LYS A 142 10.93 -15.37 -6.53
CA LYS A 142 10.02 -14.23 -6.55
C LYS A 142 10.11 -13.41 -5.28
N LYS A 143 10.29 -14.07 -4.15
CA LYS A 143 10.51 -13.42 -2.86
C LYS A 143 11.77 -12.56 -2.88
N LYS A 144 12.88 -13.09 -3.40
CA LYS A 144 14.12 -12.33 -3.53
C LYS A 144 13.98 -11.13 -4.45
N GLU A 145 13.30 -11.31 -5.58
CA GLU A 145 13.04 -10.22 -6.53
C GLU A 145 12.24 -9.11 -5.88
N MET A 146 11.19 -9.45 -5.15
CA MET A 146 10.37 -8.49 -4.44
C MET A 146 11.14 -7.77 -3.34
N GLU A 147 11.91 -8.49 -2.53
CA GLU A 147 12.74 -7.91 -1.47
C GLU A 147 13.78 -6.93 -2.01
N GLN A 148 14.44 -7.28 -3.11
CA GLN A 148 15.41 -6.40 -3.76
C GLN A 148 14.74 -5.13 -4.28
N LYS A 149 13.56 -5.25 -4.86
CA LYS A 149 12.81 -4.10 -5.36
C LYS A 149 12.33 -3.21 -4.22
N GLN A 150 11.88 -3.81 -3.11
CA GLN A 150 11.50 -3.07 -1.91
C GLN A 150 12.68 -2.26 -1.35
N GLU A 151 13.84 -2.88 -1.23
CA GLU A 151 15.04 -2.21 -0.72
C GLU A 151 15.48 -1.05 -1.63
N GLU A 152 15.45 -1.27 -2.93
CA GLU A 152 15.80 -0.24 -3.93
C GLU A 152 14.86 0.96 -3.82
N MET A 153 13.54 0.71 -3.82
CA MET A 153 12.54 1.77 -3.76
C MET A 153 12.59 2.52 -2.43
N LEU A 154 12.79 1.81 -1.33
CA LEU A 154 12.92 2.45 -0.02
C LEU A 154 14.14 3.36 0.05
N ARG A 155 15.29 2.89 -0.44
CA ARG A 155 16.50 3.68 -0.49
C ARG A 155 16.34 4.95 -1.32
N GLU A 156 15.70 4.83 -2.49
CA GLU A 156 15.41 5.98 -3.33
C GLU A 156 14.49 7.00 -2.64
N ALA A 157 13.47 6.52 -1.93
CA ALA A 157 12.58 7.39 -1.17
C ALA A 157 13.32 8.07 0.00
N GLU A 158 14.19 7.35 0.69
CA GLU A 158 15.01 7.92 1.77
C GLU A 158 15.92 9.04 1.26
N GLU A 159 16.54 8.84 0.12
CA GLU A 159 17.44 9.83 -0.49
C GLU A 159 16.66 11.07 -0.95
N GLU A 160 15.51 10.88 -1.59
CA GLU A 160 14.71 11.97 -2.15
C GLU A 160 13.98 12.78 -1.09
N PHE A 161 13.43 12.13 -0.07
CA PHE A 161 12.55 12.77 0.91
C PHE A 161 13.14 12.85 2.33
N LYS A 162 14.31 12.33 2.55
CA LYS A 162 15.00 12.35 3.85
C LYS A 162 14.16 11.74 4.98
N ILE A 163 13.67 10.55 4.77
CA ILE A 163 12.94 9.79 5.79
C ILE A 163 13.85 8.85 6.58
#